data_a913ee2715cea156413421b40afcc149
#
_entry.id   a913ee2715cea156413421b40afcc149
#
_cell.length_a   1.000
_cell.length_b   1.000
_cell.length_c   1.000
_cell.angle_alpha   90.00
_cell.angle_beta   90.00
_cell.angle_gamma   90.00
#
_symmetry.space_group_name_H-M   'P 1'
#
loop_
_entity.id
_entity.type
_entity.pdbx_description
1 polymer ?
#
loop_
_entity_poly.entity_id
_entity_poly.type
_entity_poly.pdbx_seq_one_letter_code
_entity_poly.pdbx_strand_id
1 'polypeptide(L)'
;ATTGDAAVSTPVNEQAKIPTVFPATTGDGVTLKNAEDASSVYEYIYRVCFSDSYQGVVGANFVNKKFGKAKVAILQDTGNDYSKGLADAFEKTYTDSKIGGTVVTREYYQSKDTDFQAVLTTLKSKDFDVLYVPGYYEEVGLIIKQAREMGITQPIVGGDGLSSDKLAALAGNSANLSNVYYTSHFSTLSDDADVQAFVKAYKEKY
;
A
#
# COMPACT_ATOMS: atom_id res chain seq x y z
N ALA A 1 -4.09 -11.15 -8.17
CA ALA A 1 -4.83 -11.52 -6.96
C ALA A 1 -4.50 -10.53 -5.86
N THR A 2 -5.51 -10.00 -5.21
CA THR A 2 -5.39 -9.09 -4.06
C THR A 2 -5.40 -9.88 -2.74
N THR A 3 -5.15 -9.21 -1.62
CA THR A 3 -5.31 -9.82 -0.28
C THR A 3 -6.73 -10.36 -0.09
N GLY A 4 -7.76 -9.63 -0.50
CA GLY A 4 -9.16 -10.08 -0.44
C GLY A 4 -9.43 -11.31 -1.31
N ASP A 5 -8.91 -11.37 -2.54
CA ASP A 5 -9.06 -12.55 -3.42
C ASP A 5 -8.41 -13.80 -2.80
N ALA A 6 -7.24 -13.63 -2.17
CA ALA A 6 -6.57 -14.73 -1.50
C ALA A 6 -7.36 -15.21 -0.28
N ALA A 7 -7.91 -14.31 0.52
CA ALA A 7 -8.70 -14.68 1.70
C ALA A 7 -9.89 -15.60 1.33
N VAL A 8 -10.48 -15.40 0.17
CA VAL A 8 -11.59 -16.24 -0.33
C VAL A 8 -11.10 -17.53 -0.97
N SER A 9 -10.03 -17.49 -1.77
CA SER A 9 -9.56 -18.65 -2.56
C SER A 9 -8.70 -19.62 -1.74
N THR A 10 -7.93 -19.13 -0.78
CA THR A 10 -6.99 -19.95 0.03
C THR A 10 -7.67 -21.14 0.72
N PRO A 11 -8.78 -21.01 1.46
CA PRO A 11 -9.40 -22.16 2.12
C PRO A 11 -9.85 -23.23 1.13
N VAL A 12 -10.34 -22.83 -0.03
CA VAL A 12 -10.81 -23.75 -1.08
C VAL A 12 -9.64 -24.51 -1.68
N ASN A 13 -8.56 -23.81 -2.04
CA ASN A 13 -7.39 -24.40 -2.64
C ASN A 13 -6.65 -25.33 -1.67
N GLU A 14 -6.55 -24.94 -0.40
CA GLU A 14 -5.97 -25.77 0.66
C GLU A 14 -6.76 -27.06 0.85
N GLN A 15 -8.08 -26.98 0.95
CA GLN A 15 -8.97 -28.16 1.07
C GLN A 15 -8.86 -29.08 -0.16
N ALA A 16 -8.76 -28.51 -1.34
CA ALA A 16 -8.60 -29.25 -2.59
C ALA A 16 -7.16 -29.75 -2.82
N LYS A 17 -6.21 -29.42 -1.93
CA LYS A 17 -4.78 -29.71 -2.06
C LYS A 17 -4.17 -29.21 -3.37
N ILE A 18 -4.58 -28.02 -3.79
CA ILE A 18 -4.08 -27.37 -5.00
C ILE A 18 -2.94 -26.42 -4.63
N PRO A 19 -1.68 -26.73 -5.04
CA PRO A 19 -0.58 -25.81 -4.82
C PRO A 19 -0.87 -24.45 -5.46
N THR A 20 -0.87 -23.41 -4.63
CA THR A 20 -1.19 -22.04 -5.04
C THR A 20 -0.05 -21.12 -4.67
N VAL A 21 0.46 -20.36 -5.65
CA VAL A 21 1.52 -19.36 -5.43
C VAL A 21 0.97 -17.97 -5.71
N PHE A 22 0.98 -17.12 -4.71
CA PHE A 22 0.59 -15.72 -4.84
C PHE A 22 1.80 -14.84 -5.20
N PRO A 23 1.81 -14.20 -6.38
CA PRO A 23 2.93 -13.37 -6.81
C PRO A 23 2.94 -11.97 -6.19
N ALA A 24 1.77 -11.43 -5.80
CA ALA A 24 1.61 -10.04 -5.37
C ALA A 24 0.56 -9.84 -4.26
N THR A 25 0.24 -10.89 -3.51
CA THR A 25 -0.72 -10.83 -2.41
C THR A 25 0.02 -10.61 -1.09
N THR A 26 0.01 -9.40 -0.59
CA THR A 26 0.91 -8.93 0.48
C THR A 26 0.37 -9.12 1.89
N GLY A 27 -0.93 -9.35 2.09
CA GLY A 27 -1.53 -9.55 3.41
C GLY A 27 -0.81 -10.62 4.24
N ASP A 28 -0.47 -10.32 5.49
CA ASP A 28 0.33 -11.21 6.34
C ASP A 28 -0.34 -12.57 6.55
N GLY A 29 -1.66 -12.60 6.73
CA GLY A 29 -2.42 -13.81 7.02
C GLY A 29 -2.71 -14.72 5.82
N VAL A 30 -2.34 -14.34 4.58
CA VAL A 30 -2.76 -15.12 3.39
C VAL A 30 -2.16 -16.51 3.31
N THR A 31 -1.05 -16.77 3.98
CA THR A 31 -0.39 -18.09 4.04
C THR A 31 -0.58 -18.79 5.38
N LEU A 32 -1.39 -18.24 6.28
CA LEU A 32 -1.59 -18.73 7.64
C LEU A 32 -3.05 -19.17 7.84
N LYS A 33 -3.24 -20.29 8.55
CA LYS A 33 -4.57 -20.77 9.01
C LYS A 33 -5.12 -19.86 10.11
N ASN A 34 -4.23 -19.27 10.90
CA ASN A 34 -4.51 -18.25 11.89
C ASN A 34 -3.49 -17.12 11.74
N ALA A 35 -3.94 -15.93 11.40
CA ALA A 35 -3.08 -14.78 11.15
C ALA A 35 -2.25 -14.33 12.37
N GLU A 36 -2.66 -14.71 13.58
CA GLU A 36 -1.95 -14.41 14.83
C GLU A 36 -0.89 -15.47 15.21
N ASP A 37 -0.88 -16.60 14.50
CA ASP A 37 0.04 -17.71 14.75
C ASP A 37 0.91 -17.99 13.52
N ALA A 38 2.13 -17.49 13.54
CA ALA A 38 3.10 -17.66 12.45
C ALA A 38 3.48 -19.15 12.20
N SER A 39 3.19 -20.06 13.11
CA SER A 39 3.40 -21.50 12.93
C SER A 39 2.26 -22.21 12.21
N SER A 40 1.10 -21.56 12.08
CA SER A 40 -0.13 -22.11 11.51
C SER A 40 -0.18 -22.07 9.98
N VAL A 41 0.93 -22.41 9.32
CA VAL A 41 1.04 -22.31 7.86
C VAL A 41 0.09 -23.26 7.14
N TYR A 42 -0.44 -22.83 6.01
CA TYR A 42 -1.09 -23.70 5.04
C TYR A 42 -0.05 -24.58 4.35
N GLU A 43 -0.46 -25.80 3.97
CA GLU A 43 0.44 -26.77 3.33
C GLU A 43 0.59 -26.51 1.82
N TYR A 44 -0.47 -26.01 1.19
CA TYR A 44 -0.54 -25.81 -0.27
C TYR A 44 -0.51 -24.37 -0.72
N ILE A 45 -0.38 -23.40 0.20
CA ILE A 45 -0.43 -21.96 -0.11
C ILE A 45 0.93 -21.31 0.11
N TYR A 46 1.42 -20.67 -0.95
CA TYR A 46 2.75 -20.05 -0.99
C TYR A 46 2.66 -18.61 -1.46
N ARG A 47 3.65 -17.80 -1.08
CA ARG A 47 3.79 -16.42 -1.51
C ARG A 47 5.26 -16.13 -1.86
N VAL A 48 5.50 -15.35 -2.92
CA VAL A 48 6.84 -14.91 -3.35
C VAL A 48 7.06 -13.40 -3.22
N CYS A 49 6.02 -12.63 -2.90
CA CYS A 49 6.14 -11.19 -2.62
C CYS A 49 6.42 -10.91 -1.14
N PHE A 50 6.75 -9.66 -0.81
CA PHE A 50 6.87 -9.19 0.57
C PHE A 50 5.50 -9.16 1.29
N SER A 51 5.53 -8.98 2.61
CA SER A 51 4.32 -8.85 3.45
C SER A 51 3.96 -7.38 3.70
N ASP A 52 2.69 -7.14 4.09
CA ASP A 52 2.24 -5.80 4.51
C ASP A 52 2.96 -5.31 5.76
N SER A 53 3.29 -6.22 6.70
CA SER A 53 4.11 -5.87 7.86
C SER A 53 5.49 -5.34 7.46
N TYR A 54 6.15 -5.98 6.50
CA TYR A 54 7.43 -5.50 5.96
C TYR A 54 7.27 -4.19 5.19
N GLN A 55 6.24 -4.11 4.34
CA GLN A 55 5.95 -2.91 3.55
C GLN A 55 5.66 -1.69 4.44
N GLY A 56 4.92 -1.87 5.54
CA GLY A 56 4.66 -0.82 6.52
C GLY A 56 5.95 -0.32 7.19
N VAL A 57 6.87 -1.23 7.53
CA VAL A 57 8.20 -0.86 8.04
C VAL A 57 8.99 -0.04 7.02
N VAL A 58 9.01 -0.46 5.76
CA VAL A 58 9.70 0.27 4.67
C VAL A 58 9.09 1.66 4.49
N GLY A 59 7.76 1.77 4.44
CA GLY A 59 7.05 3.04 4.31
C GLY A 59 7.34 4.01 5.47
N ALA A 60 7.29 3.53 6.71
CA ALA A 60 7.59 4.32 7.90
C ALA A 60 9.04 4.84 7.91
N ASN A 61 10.00 3.96 7.58
CA ASN A 61 11.41 4.35 7.48
C ASN A 61 11.65 5.34 6.33
N PHE A 62 10.97 5.17 5.19
CA PHE A 62 11.03 6.12 4.08
C PHE A 62 10.54 7.51 4.49
N VAL A 63 9.37 7.59 5.14
CA VAL A 63 8.83 8.87 5.63
C VAL A 63 9.80 9.53 6.59
N ASN A 64 10.33 8.79 7.59
CA ASN A 64 11.30 9.32 8.53
C ASN A 64 12.60 9.79 7.84
N LYS A 65 13.14 9.00 6.90
CA LYS A 65 14.37 9.35 6.19
C LYS A 65 14.21 10.58 5.29
N LYS A 66 13.07 10.69 4.61
CA LYS A 66 12.84 11.74 3.61
C LYS A 66 12.29 13.03 4.21
N PHE A 67 11.42 12.95 5.19
CA PHE A 67 10.67 14.07 5.75
C PHE A 67 10.97 14.30 7.25
N GLY A 68 11.86 13.50 7.86
CA GLY A 68 12.13 13.56 9.29
C GLY A 68 10.95 13.06 10.12
N LYS A 69 10.82 13.58 11.34
CA LYS A 69 9.71 13.27 12.25
C LYS A 69 8.45 14.05 11.86
N ALA A 70 8.00 13.86 10.62
CA ALA A 70 6.82 14.49 10.08
C ALA A 70 5.56 14.08 10.86
N LYS A 71 4.58 14.97 10.94
CA LYS A 71 3.22 14.65 11.40
C LYS A 71 2.50 13.94 10.27
N VAL A 72 2.11 12.69 10.48
CA VAL A 72 1.44 11.89 9.45
C VAL A 72 -0.06 11.83 9.72
N ALA A 73 -0.85 12.07 8.67
CA ALA A 73 -2.26 11.68 8.63
C ALA A 73 -2.38 10.37 7.84
N ILE A 74 -3.23 9.46 8.29
CA ILE A 74 -3.52 8.20 7.58
C ILE A 74 -4.94 8.27 7.02
N LEU A 75 -5.12 7.87 5.77
CA LEU A 75 -6.44 7.71 5.15
C LEU A 75 -6.60 6.27 4.67
N GLN A 76 -7.46 5.50 5.33
CA GLN A 76 -7.60 4.05 5.20
C GLN A 76 -8.93 3.65 4.57
N ASP A 77 -8.90 2.64 3.69
CA ASP A 77 -10.09 1.92 3.24
C ASP A 77 -10.57 0.95 4.33
N THR A 78 -11.82 1.11 4.79
CA THR A 78 -12.43 0.24 5.82
C THR A 78 -12.92 -1.09 5.27
N GLY A 79 -13.19 -1.17 3.98
CA GLY A 79 -13.66 -2.38 3.30
C GLY A 79 -12.55 -3.32 2.84
N ASN A 80 -11.28 -3.08 3.23
CA ASN A 80 -10.14 -3.72 2.63
C ASN A 80 -9.08 -4.13 3.66
N ASP A 81 -8.86 -5.44 3.82
CA ASP A 81 -7.88 -5.99 4.77
C ASP A 81 -6.44 -5.61 4.44
N TYR A 82 -6.10 -5.45 3.15
CA TYR A 82 -4.80 -4.93 2.70
C TYR A 82 -4.56 -3.52 3.25
N SER A 83 -5.51 -2.61 3.03
CA SER A 83 -5.40 -1.23 3.49
C SER A 83 -5.27 -1.15 5.02
N LYS A 84 -6.07 -1.94 5.74
CA LYS A 84 -6.03 -2.01 7.20
C LYS A 84 -4.69 -2.55 7.70
N GLY A 85 -4.24 -3.69 7.20
CA GLY A 85 -3.00 -4.34 7.64
C GLY A 85 -1.77 -3.46 7.40
N LEU A 86 -1.73 -2.82 6.22
CA LEU A 86 -0.64 -1.92 5.86
C LEU A 86 -0.65 -0.63 6.69
N ALA A 87 -1.83 -0.04 6.97
CA ALA A 87 -1.96 1.11 7.86
C ALA A 87 -1.49 0.78 9.29
N ASP A 88 -1.92 -0.36 9.84
CA ASP A 88 -1.53 -0.81 11.18
C ASP A 88 -0.01 -1.03 11.29
N ALA A 89 0.60 -1.68 10.29
CA ALA A 89 2.04 -1.91 10.26
C ALA A 89 2.86 -0.62 10.14
N PHE A 90 2.41 0.30 9.30
CA PHE A 90 3.02 1.61 9.16
C PHE A 90 2.94 2.41 10.48
N GLU A 91 1.74 2.55 11.04
CA GLU A 91 1.50 3.34 12.25
C GLU A 91 2.30 2.78 13.44
N LYS A 92 2.25 1.46 13.64
CA LYS A 92 3.03 0.77 14.69
C LYS A 92 4.52 1.08 14.56
N THR A 93 5.09 1.02 13.36
CA THR A 93 6.52 1.26 13.13
C THR A 93 6.86 2.74 13.27
N TYR A 94 6.01 3.62 12.72
CA TYR A 94 6.29 5.05 12.70
C TYR A 94 6.24 5.68 14.08
N THR A 95 5.33 5.20 14.94
CA THR A 95 5.18 5.66 16.33
C THR A 95 6.09 4.94 17.33
N ASP A 96 6.75 3.84 16.93
CA ASP A 96 7.73 3.15 17.77
C ASP A 96 8.85 4.09 18.21
N SER A 97 9.38 3.86 19.39
CA SER A 97 10.43 4.71 20.01
C SER A 97 11.68 4.89 19.16
N LYS A 98 11.98 3.95 18.26
CA LYS A 98 13.13 4.02 17.35
C LYS A 98 12.98 5.14 16.31
N ILE A 99 11.76 5.40 15.83
CA ILE A 99 11.44 6.53 14.95
C ILE A 99 10.90 7.68 15.79
N GLY A 100 9.92 7.42 16.66
CA GLY A 100 9.25 8.40 17.50
C GLY A 100 8.48 9.44 16.66
N GLY A 101 7.92 9.01 15.53
CA GLY A 101 7.06 9.84 14.69
C GLY A 101 5.66 10.02 15.29
N THR A 102 4.87 10.91 14.71
CA THR A 102 3.52 11.21 15.20
C THR A 102 2.49 10.94 14.09
N VAL A 103 1.49 10.14 14.40
CA VAL A 103 0.25 10.01 13.59
C VAL A 103 -0.79 10.93 14.24
N VAL A 104 -1.17 12.00 13.54
CA VAL A 104 -2.07 13.03 14.07
C VAL A 104 -3.54 12.69 13.93
N THR A 105 -3.87 11.87 12.91
CA THR A 105 -5.24 11.39 12.68
C THR A 105 -5.21 10.16 11.78
N ARG A 106 -6.23 9.32 11.92
CA ARG A 106 -6.52 8.23 11.01
C ARG A 106 -7.98 8.36 10.59
N GLU A 107 -8.19 8.70 9.33
CA GLU A 107 -9.49 8.89 8.73
C GLU A 107 -9.81 7.72 7.78
N TYR A 108 -11.06 7.61 7.36
CA TYR A 108 -11.54 6.41 6.69
C TYR A 108 -12.38 6.76 5.46
N TYR A 109 -12.32 5.87 4.47
CA TYR A 109 -13.23 5.83 3.34
C TYR A 109 -13.71 4.38 3.10
N GLN A 110 -14.67 4.20 2.21
CA GLN A 110 -15.18 2.88 1.82
C GLN A 110 -14.62 2.49 0.46
N SER A 111 -14.31 1.19 0.29
CA SER A 111 -13.98 0.63 -1.04
C SER A 111 -15.06 1.00 -2.06
N LYS A 112 -14.64 1.41 -3.25
CA LYS A 112 -15.46 1.86 -4.37
C LYS A 112 -16.12 3.23 -4.21
N ASP A 113 -15.78 3.97 -3.16
CA ASP A 113 -16.14 5.39 -3.10
C ASP A 113 -15.49 6.15 -4.27
N THR A 114 -16.20 7.15 -4.76
CA THR A 114 -15.73 8.03 -5.85
C THR A 114 -15.69 9.49 -5.44
N ASP A 115 -16.28 9.85 -4.31
CA ASP A 115 -16.27 11.19 -3.72
C ASP A 115 -15.64 11.15 -2.34
N PHE A 116 -14.55 11.90 -2.18
CA PHE A 116 -13.74 11.97 -0.97
C PHE A 116 -13.73 13.37 -0.34
N GLN A 117 -14.56 14.30 -0.83
CA GLN A 117 -14.54 15.70 -0.41
C GLN A 117 -14.78 15.86 1.10
N ALA A 118 -15.68 15.07 1.68
CA ALA A 118 -15.99 15.13 3.11
C ALA A 118 -14.77 14.76 3.98
N VAL A 119 -14.15 13.61 3.69
CA VAL A 119 -12.97 13.15 4.46
C VAL A 119 -11.75 14.04 4.19
N LEU A 120 -11.57 14.52 2.97
CA LEU A 120 -10.50 15.46 2.63
C LEU A 120 -10.68 16.83 3.31
N THR A 121 -11.92 17.29 3.49
CA THR A 121 -12.23 18.49 4.28
C THR A 121 -11.82 18.30 5.75
N THR A 122 -12.12 17.12 6.31
CA THR A 122 -11.68 16.77 7.66
C THR A 122 -10.15 16.76 7.75
N LEU A 123 -9.47 16.10 6.82
CA LEU A 123 -8.00 16.06 6.75
C LEU A 123 -7.40 17.48 6.62
N LYS A 124 -7.98 18.34 5.78
CA LYS A 124 -7.49 19.70 5.59
C LYS A 124 -7.55 20.55 6.85
N SER A 125 -8.42 20.21 7.82
CA SER A 125 -8.48 20.88 9.13
C SER A 125 -7.39 20.42 10.11
N LYS A 126 -6.64 19.37 9.76
CA LYS A 126 -5.57 18.80 10.60
C LYS A 126 -4.21 19.37 10.19
N ASP A 127 -3.35 19.53 11.18
CA ASP A 127 -1.96 19.94 10.98
C ASP A 127 -1.09 18.71 10.75
N PHE A 128 -0.89 18.35 9.47
CA PHE A 128 -0.06 17.22 9.04
C PHE A 128 0.91 17.61 7.92
N ASP A 129 2.03 16.92 7.86
CA ASP A 129 3.11 17.14 6.90
C ASP A 129 3.08 16.11 5.76
N VAL A 130 2.61 14.89 6.03
CA VAL A 130 2.55 13.78 5.07
C VAL A 130 1.20 13.06 5.19
N LEU A 131 0.60 12.72 4.06
CA LEU A 131 -0.60 11.89 3.99
C LEU A 131 -0.21 10.46 3.58
N TYR A 132 -0.44 9.48 4.46
CA TYR A 132 -0.25 8.07 4.17
C TYR A 132 -1.57 7.44 3.72
N VAL A 133 -1.62 6.89 2.50
CA VAL A 133 -2.85 6.34 1.91
C VAL A 133 -2.57 4.91 1.41
N PRO A 134 -2.65 3.91 2.30
CA PRO A 134 -2.54 2.51 1.92
C PRO A 134 -3.86 2.07 1.26
N GLY A 135 -3.85 1.91 -0.05
CA GLY A 135 -5.05 1.55 -0.82
C GLY A 135 -4.70 1.18 -2.25
N TYR A 136 -5.72 0.91 -3.05
CA TYR A 136 -5.56 0.60 -4.45
C TYR A 136 -5.68 1.84 -5.34
N TYR A 137 -5.08 1.77 -6.52
CA TYR A 137 -4.96 2.88 -7.44
C TYR A 137 -6.32 3.44 -7.90
N GLU A 138 -7.38 2.65 -7.87
CA GLU A 138 -8.73 3.06 -8.25
C GLU A 138 -9.23 4.22 -7.39
N GLU A 139 -9.29 4.01 -6.07
CA GLU A 139 -9.73 5.02 -5.12
C GLU A 139 -8.64 6.06 -4.87
N VAL A 140 -7.39 5.61 -4.68
CA VAL A 140 -6.29 6.52 -4.32
C VAL A 140 -5.98 7.51 -5.45
N GLY A 141 -6.13 7.11 -6.72
CA GLY A 141 -6.03 8.04 -7.84
C GLY A 141 -7.04 9.17 -7.75
N LEU A 142 -8.30 8.87 -7.43
CA LEU A 142 -9.36 9.86 -7.23
C LEU A 142 -9.12 10.71 -5.97
N ILE A 143 -8.63 10.09 -4.89
CA ILE A 143 -8.23 10.81 -3.67
C ILE A 143 -7.13 11.82 -3.98
N ILE A 144 -6.10 11.44 -4.72
CA ILE A 144 -5.02 12.35 -5.15
C ILE A 144 -5.61 13.51 -5.93
N LYS A 145 -6.44 13.24 -6.94
CA LYS A 145 -7.09 14.28 -7.75
C LYS A 145 -7.82 15.28 -6.87
N GLN A 146 -8.77 14.80 -6.08
CA GLN A 146 -9.62 15.66 -5.24
C GLN A 146 -8.80 16.38 -4.16
N ALA A 147 -7.82 15.74 -3.56
CA ALA A 147 -6.91 16.38 -2.60
C ALA A 147 -6.18 17.58 -3.24
N ARG A 148 -5.63 17.42 -4.44
CA ARG A 148 -4.95 18.51 -5.16
C ARG A 148 -5.91 19.63 -5.55
N GLU A 149 -7.11 19.30 -6.03
CA GLU A 149 -8.18 20.27 -6.32
C GLU A 149 -8.60 21.07 -5.09
N MET A 150 -8.59 20.46 -3.91
CA MET A 150 -8.88 21.13 -2.63
C MET A 150 -7.68 21.86 -2.03
N GLY A 151 -6.51 21.85 -2.68
CA GLY A 151 -5.30 22.54 -2.23
C GLY A 151 -4.52 21.79 -1.16
N ILE A 152 -4.73 20.50 -0.98
CA ILE A 152 -3.86 19.63 -0.16
C ILE A 152 -2.61 19.33 -0.99
N THR A 153 -1.50 19.99 -0.69
CA THR A 153 -0.23 19.91 -1.43
C THR A 153 0.81 19.02 -0.78
N GLN A 154 0.54 18.55 0.44
CA GLN A 154 1.43 17.69 1.20
C GLN A 154 1.81 16.43 0.40
N PRO A 155 3.01 15.88 0.62
CA PRO A 155 3.41 14.59 0.07
C PRO A 155 2.39 13.49 0.40
N ILE A 156 2.13 12.63 -0.58
CA ILE A 156 1.30 11.44 -0.40
C ILE A 156 2.20 10.21 -0.50
N VAL A 157 2.09 9.30 0.44
CA VAL A 157 2.83 8.04 0.47
C VAL A 157 1.83 6.89 0.53
N GLY A 158 2.00 5.91 -0.33
CA GLY A 158 1.13 4.73 -0.40
C GLY A 158 1.88 3.41 -0.47
N GLY A 159 1.12 2.35 -0.69
CA GLY A 159 1.63 1.00 -0.86
C GLY A 159 1.75 0.56 -2.33
N ASP A 160 2.10 -0.70 -2.52
CA ASP A 160 2.25 -1.32 -3.85
C ASP A 160 0.95 -1.35 -4.66
N GLY A 161 -0.21 -1.25 -4.00
CA GLY A 161 -1.52 -1.11 -4.64
C GLY A 161 -1.67 0.13 -5.54
N LEU A 162 -0.74 1.10 -5.45
CA LEU A 162 -0.68 2.25 -6.34
C LEU A 162 0.08 1.97 -7.65
N SER A 163 0.79 0.86 -7.74
CA SER A 163 1.60 0.51 -8.91
C SER A 163 0.73 0.12 -10.10
N SER A 164 0.23 1.12 -10.82
CA SER A 164 -0.61 0.96 -12.02
C SER A 164 -0.36 2.08 -13.02
N ASP A 165 -0.36 1.74 -14.30
CA ASP A 165 -0.32 2.69 -15.42
C ASP A 165 -1.55 3.60 -15.47
N LYS A 166 -2.67 3.16 -14.85
CA LYS A 166 -3.91 3.93 -14.75
C LYS A 166 -3.90 5.01 -13.68
N LEU A 167 -2.95 4.96 -12.74
CA LEU A 167 -2.89 5.91 -11.62
C LEU A 167 -2.87 7.37 -12.10
N ALA A 168 -2.07 7.68 -13.13
CA ALA A 168 -1.95 9.03 -13.65
C ALA A 168 -3.27 9.55 -14.27
N ALA A 169 -3.99 8.69 -14.97
CA ALA A 169 -5.29 9.05 -15.55
C ALA A 169 -6.34 9.31 -14.47
N LEU A 170 -6.40 8.48 -13.43
CA LEU A 170 -7.32 8.64 -12.30
C LEU A 170 -6.98 9.86 -11.44
N ALA A 171 -5.70 10.18 -11.28
CA ALA A 171 -5.24 11.40 -10.63
C ALA A 171 -5.53 12.68 -11.44
N GLY A 172 -6.11 12.54 -12.63
CA GLY A 172 -6.51 13.63 -13.52
C GLY A 172 -5.39 14.11 -14.44
N ASN A 173 -4.17 14.23 -13.97
CA ASN A 173 -2.98 14.55 -14.77
C ASN A 173 -1.70 14.19 -13.99
N SER A 174 -0.57 14.14 -14.68
CA SER A 174 0.72 13.80 -14.09
C SER A 174 1.24 14.83 -13.07
N ALA A 175 0.82 16.09 -13.15
CA ALA A 175 1.24 17.13 -12.20
C ALA A 175 0.68 16.84 -10.79
N ASN A 176 -0.53 16.24 -10.70
CA ASN A 176 -1.12 15.84 -9.43
C ASN A 176 -0.33 14.73 -8.71
N LEU A 177 0.50 13.98 -9.46
CA LEU A 177 1.41 12.98 -8.90
C LEU A 177 2.74 13.57 -8.38
N SER A 178 2.92 14.89 -8.44
CA SER A 178 4.07 15.52 -7.81
C SER A 178 4.07 15.24 -6.30
N ASN A 179 5.22 14.78 -5.77
CA ASN A 179 5.36 14.35 -4.38
C ASN A 179 4.42 13.20 -3.97
N VAL A 180 4.08 12.31 -4.89
CA VAL A 180 3.43 11.02 -4.61
C VAL A 180 4.48 9.92 -4.67
N TYR A 181 4.54 9.09 -3.63
CA TYR A 181 5.49 8.00 -3.46
C TYR A 181 4.76 6.74 -3.08
N TYR A 182 5.25 5.60 -3.50
CA TYR A 182 4.70 4.31 -3.09
C TYR A 182 5.76 3.21 -3.09
N THR A 183 5.55 2.18 -2.31
CA THR A 183 6.37 0.98 -2.34
C THR A 183 6.05 0.16 -3.58
N SER A 184 7.04 -0.55 -4.12
CA SER A 184 6.86 -1.39 -5.30
C SER A 184 7.66 -2.67 -5.16
N HIS A 185 7.21 -3.74 -5.82
CA HIS A 185 7.93 -5.01 -5.85
C HIS A 185 9.28 -4.90 -6.58
N PHE A 186 9.32 -4.14 -7.67
CA PHE A 186 10.54 -3.79 -8.37
C PHE A 186 10.32 -2.55 -9.26
N SER A 187 11.41 -1.97 -9.75
CA SER A 187 11.35 -0.89 -10.73
C SER A 187 12.20 -1.22 -11.95
N THR A 188 11.65 -1.04 -13.15
CA THR A 188 12.39 -1.15 -14.40
C THR A 188 13.51 -0.10 -14.52
N LEU A 189 13.47 0.93 -13.67
CA LEU A 189 14.49 2.00 -13.59
C LEU A 189 15.57 1.69 -12.53
N SER A 190 15.52 0.53 -11.89
CA SER A 190 16.55 0.11 -10.92
C SER A 190 17.89 -0.13 -11.65
N ASP A 191 18.99 0.32 -11.05
CA ASP A 191 20.36 0.03 -11.53
C ASP A 191 20.83 -1.38 -11.11
N ASP A 192 20.01 -2.15 -10.42
CA ASP A 192 20.32 -3.51 -10.02
C ASP A 192 20.52 -4.42 -11.23
N ALA A 193 21.65 -5.13 -11.26
CA ALA A 193 22.06 -5.92 -12.41
C ALA A 193 21.09 -7.06 -12.74
N ASP A 194 20.50 -7.71 -11.71
CA ASP A 194 19.56 -8.80 -11.90
C ASP A 194 18.22 -8.29 -12.45
N VAL A 195 17.77 -7.11 -11.98
CA VAL A 195 16.58 -6.43 -12.51
C VAL A 195 16.80 -6.07 -13.99
N GLN A 196 17.95 -5.49 -14.34
CA GLN A 196 18.23 -5.11 -15.73
C GLN A 196 18.40 -6.33 -16.64
N ALA A 197 19.00 -7.40 -16.16
CA ALA A 197 19.10 -8.66 -16.91
C ALA A 197 17.70 -9.26 -17.18
N PHE A 198 16.81 -9.27 -16.18
CA PHE A 198 15.44 -9.70 -16.34
C PHE A 198 14.68 -8.83 -17.36
N VAL A 199 14.74 -7.51 -17.22
CA VAL A 199 14.07 -6.56 -18.12
C VAL A 199 14.53 -6.76 -19.57
N LYS A 200 15.85 -6.94 -19.77
CA LYS A 200 16.42 -7.21 -21.09
C LYS A 200 15.88 -8.51 -21.68
N ALA A 201 16.00 -9.61 -20.93
CA ALA A 201 15.53 -10.93 -21.38
C ALA A 201 14.03 -10.94 -21.70
N TYR A 202 13.22 -10.24 -20.90
CA TYR A 202 11.79 -10.10 -21.14
C TYR A 202 11.50 -9.36 -22.46
N LYS A 203 12.16 -8.23 -22.70
CA LYS A 203 12.00 -7.43 -23.93
C LYS A 203 12.49 -8.13 -25.19
N GLU A 204 13.48 -9.02 -25.06
CA GLU A 204 13.99 -9.83 -26.18
C GLU A 204 13.03 -10.95 -26.56
N LYS A 205 12.21 -11.41 -25.61
CA LYS A 205 11.28 -12.53 -25.82
C LYS A 205 9.89 -12.09 -26.24
N TYR A 206 9.42 -10.93 -25.75
CA TYR A 206 8.06 -10.42 -25.91
C TYR A 206 8.02 -9.00 -26.49
#